data_5682bc7694f17b6fb5a26e154bf3bd2e
#
_entry.id   5682bc7694f17b6fb5a26e154bf3bd2e
#
_cell.length_a   1.000
_cell.length_b   1.000
_cell.length_c   1.000
_cell.angle_alpha   90.00
_cell.angle_beta   90.00
_cell.angle_gamma   90.00
#
_symmetry.space_group_name_H-M   'P 1'
#
loop_
_entity.id
_entity.type
_entity.pdbx_description
1 polymer ?
#
loop_
_entity_poly.entity_id
_entity_poly.type
_entity_poly.pdbx_seq_one_letter_code
_entity_poly.pdbx_strand_id
1 'polypeptide(L)'
;MAQSRIKRVAEIINIPFCVAGGIKSIDDAEEVLNYGADKISINTPAINNPDLINKLAKRFGTQCIVIGIDSYEDQGNYKVYSNTGDPNKTSETGKHVNDWLKEVQDRGAGEIVLNCMNQDGVRKGYDIQQLKIMRADANIPIIASGGAGVMEHFVEVFRISNVSGALAASVFHKDIININELKEYLRDNEIEVRL
;
A
#
# COMPACT_ATOMS: atom_id res chain seq x y z
N MET A 1 -21.19 7.22 -8.98
CA MET A 1 -21.25 7.14 -7.49
C MET A 1 -19.87 7.20 -6.81
N ALA A 2 -18.82 6.60 -7.34
CA ALA A 2 -17.47 6.69 -6.77
C ALA A 2 -16.89 8.11 -6.86
N GLN A 3 -17.05 8.78 -8.00
CA GLN A 3 -16.55 10.11 -8.32
C GLN A 3 -16.98 11.20 -7.32
N SER A 4 -18.27 11.24 -6.99
CA SER A 4 -18.79 12.22 -6.03
C SER A 4 -18.23 12.03 -4.61
N ARG A 5 -17.83 10.79 -4.24
CA ARG A 5 -17.20 10.52 -2.96
C ARG A 5 -15.75 10.99 -2.92
N ILE A 6 -14.97 10.76 -3.98
CA ILE A 6 -13.58 11.20 -4.07
C ILE A 6 -13.52 12.72 -3.90
N LYS A 7 -14.31 13.45 -4.70
CA LYS A 7 -14.38 14.92 -4.62
C LYS A 7 -14.73 15.42 -3.21
N ARG A 8 -15.76 14.84 -2.59
CA ARG A 8 -16.18 15.22 -1.23
C ARG A 8 -15.11 14.97 -0.18
N VAL A 9 -14.35 13.88 -0.29
CA VAL A 9 -13.24 13.59 0.62
C VAL A 9 -12.12 14.59 0.39
N ALA A 10 -11.71 14.83 -0.86
CA ALA A 10 -10.66 15.79 -1.21
C ALA A 10 -10.96 17.22 -0.75
N GLU A 11 -12.24 17.64 -0.72
CA GLU A 11 -12.66 18.96 -0.22
C GLU A 11 -12.54 19.12 1.30
N ILE A 12 -12.50 18.02 2.06
CA ILE A 12 -12.54 18.03 3.53
C ILE A 12 -11.15 17.82 4.14
N ILE A 13 -10.32 16.96 3.53
CA ILE A 13 -9.02 16.58 4.09
C ILE A 13 -7.91 17.54 3.65
N ASN A 14 -6.91 17.68 4.52
CA ASN A 14 -5.68 18.45 4.26
C ASN A 14 -4.42 17.59 4.34
N ILE A 15 -4.57 16.28 4.15
CA ILE A 15 -3.51 15.28 4.16
C ILE A 15 -3.43 14.60 2.79
N PRO A 16 -2.29 14.00 2.41
CA PRO A 16 -2.18 13.27 1.14
C PRO A 16 -3.26 12.20 1.00
N PHE A 17 -3.90 12.18 -0.17
CA PHE A 17 -5.02 11.31 -0.46
C PHE A 17 -4.70 10.35 -1.61
N CYS A 18 -4.63 9.06 -1.30
CA CYS A 18 -4.45 8.00 -2.28
C CYS A 18 -5.77 7.26 -2.52
N VAL A 19 -6.13 7.09 -3.78
CA VAL A 19 -7.33 6.33 -4.18
C VAL A 19 -6.92 5.00 -4.78
N ALA A 20 -7.49 3.93 -4.26
CA ALA A 20 -7.27 2.56 -4.71
C ALA A 20 -8.58 1.91 -5.20
N GLY A 21 -8.46 1.02 -6.20
CA GLY A 21 -9.56 0.25 -6.75
C GLY A 21 -10.28 0.93 -7.91
N GLY A 22 -10.67 0.11 -8.89
CA GLY A 22 -11.42 0.55 -10.07
C GLY A 22 -10.59 1.21 -11.18
N ILE A 23 -9.30 1.48 -10.98
CA ILE A 23 -8.41 2.16 -11.94
C ILE A 23 -7.77 1.10 -12.84
N LYS A 24 -8.09 1.10 -14.13
CA LYS A 24 -7.64 0.11 -15.11
C LYS A 24 -7.03 0.74 -16.37
N SER A 25 -7.15 2.05 -16.52
CA SER A 25 -6.69 2.80 -17.69
C SER A 25 -6.09 4.15 -17.29
N ILE A 26 -5.48 4.85 -18.25
CA ILE A 26 -5.02 6.22 -18.08
C ILE A 26 -6.20 7.14 -17.81
N ASP A 27 -7.32 6.94 -18.50
CA ASP A 27 -8.51 7.78 -18.37
C ASP A 27 -9.14 7.65 -16.98
N ASP A 28 -9.21 6.43 -16.41
CA ASP A 28 -9.65 6.22 -15.03
C ASP A 28 -8.74 6.95 -14.04
N ALA A 29 -7.43 6.89 -14.26
CA ALA A 29 -6.44 7.54 -13.42
C ALA A 29 -6.56 9.07 -13.48
N GLU A 30 -6.68 9.64 -14.69
CA GLU A 30 -6.86 11.07 -14.92
C GLU A 30 -8.13 11.59 -14.25
N GLU A 31 -9.20 10.83 -14.35
CA GLU A 31 -10.48 11.16 -13.70
C GLU A 31 -10.34 11.23 -12.18
N VAL A 32 -9.71 10.21 -11.57
CA VAL A 32 -9.50 10.15 -10.11
C VAL A 32 -8.63 11.29 -9.61
N LEU A 33 -7.53 11.59 -10.32
CA LEU A 33 -6.64 12.71 -9.97
C LEU A 33 -7.34 14.07 -10.13
N ASN A 34 -8.14 14.24 -11.19
CA ASN A 34 -8.92 15.46 -11.41
C ASN A 34 -10.01 15.68 -10.34
N TYR A 35 -10.47 14.62 -9.67
CA TYR A 35 -11.37 14.74 -8.52
C TYR A 35 -10.65 15.08 -7.20
N GLY A 36 -9.33 15.28 -7.22
CA GLY A 36 -8.55 15.78 -6.10
C GLY A 36 -7.78 14.70 -5.32
N ALA A 37 -7.61 13.51 -5.89
CA ALA A 37 -6.65 12.55 -5.34
C ALA A 37 -5.21 13.01 -5.64
N ASP A 38 -4.29 12.85 -4.68
CA ASP A 38 -2.87 13.11 -4.87
C ASP A 38 -2.15 11.93 -5.50
N LYS A 39 -2.62 10.73 -5.21
CA LYS A 39 -2.04 9.47 -5.67
C LYS A 39 -3.13 8.48 -6.08
N ILE A 40 -2.76 7.58 -6.96
CA ILE A 40 -3.57 6.43 -7.36
C ILE A 40 -2.84 5.13 -7.03
N SER A 41 -3.57 4.12 -6.57
CA SER A 41 -3.00 2.79 -6.32
C SER A 41 -3.64 1.76 -7.23
N ILE A 42 -2.80 1.01 -7.94
CA ILE A 42 -3.18 -0.11 -8.81
C ILE A 42 -2.45 -1.39 -8.39
N ASN A 43 -3.12 -2.53 -8.53
CA ASN A 43 -2.57 -3.87 -8.28
C ASN A 43 -2.82 -4.78 -9.49
N THR A 44 -3.93 -5.52 -9.54
CA THR A 44 -4.27 -6.44 -10.62
C THR A 44 -4.15 -5.84 -12.03
N PRO A 45 -4.56 -4.60 -12.31
CA PRO A 45 -4.33 -3.99 -13.62
C PRO A 45 -2.86 -3.86 -13.99
N ALA A 46 -1.97 -3.58 -13.03
CA ALA A 46 -0.53 -3.53 -13.24
C ALA A 46 0.06 -4.92 -13.50
N ILE A 47 -0.42 -5.95 -12.81
CA ILE A 47 0.00 -7.34 -13.01
C ILE A 47 -0.37 -7.81 -14.42
N ASN A 48 -1.60 -7.53 -14.85
CA ASN A 48 -2.12 -7.96 -16.17
C ASN A 48 -1.50 -7.19 -17.34
N ASN A 49 -1.13 -5.93 -17.12
CA ASN A 49 -0.51 -5.06 -18.11
C ASN A 49 0.55 -4.15 -17.44
N PRO A 50 1.77 -4.65 -17.25
CA PRO A 50 2.84 -3.87 -16.61
C PRO A 50 3.18 -2.55 -17.31
N ASP A 51 2.98 -2.45 -18.63
CA ASP A 51 3.19 -1.23 -19.39
C ASP A 51 2.25 -0.09 -18.97
N LEU A 52 1.16 -0.40 -18.28
CA LEU A 52 0.29 0.61 -17.70
C LEU A 52 1.05 1.47 -16.68
N ILE A 53 1.96 0.89 -15.89
CA ILE A 53 2.78 1.62 -14.92
C ILE A 53 3.61 2.68 -15.65
N ASN A 54 4.30 2.32 -16.73
CA ASN A 54 5.12 3.24 -17.51
C ASN A 54 4.29 4.39 -18.09
N LYS A 55 3.10 4.09 -18.61
CA LYS A 55 2.20 5.09 -19.19
C LYS A 55 1.67 6.07 -18.14
N LEU A 56 1.28 5.55 -16.97
CA LEU A 56 0.81 6.37 -15.86
C LEU A 56 1.94 7.25 -15.30
N ALA A 57 3.12 6.68 -15.06
CA ALA A 57 4.28 7.41 -14.57
C ALA A 57 4.71 8.52 -15.55
N LYS A 58 4.69 8.26 -16.86
CA LYS A 58 4.99 9.24 -17.89
C LYS A 58 3.94 10.37 -17.94
N ARG A 59 2.67 10.06 -17.71
CA ARG A 59 1.57 11.02 -17.81
C ARG A 59 1.44 11.91 -16.59
N PHE A 60 1.56 11.32 -15.38
CA PHE A 60 1.21 11.98 -14.11
C PHE A 60 2.42 12.19 -13.18
N GLY A 61 3.57 11.61 -13.51
CA GLY A 61 4.75 11.59 -12.64
C GLY A 61 4.77 10.38 -11.71
N THR A 62 5.97 9.87 -11.42
CA THR A 62 6.16 8.68 -10.56
C THR A 62 5.55 8.87 -9.17
N GLN A 63 5.63 10.08 -8.61
CA GLN A 63 5.12 10.41 -7.27
C GLN A 63 3.60 10.18 -7.11
N CYS A 64 2.85 10.12 -8.20
CA CYS A 64 1.40 9.85 -8.16
C CYS A 64 1.07 8.35 -8.23
N ILE A 65 2.06 7.48 -8.54
CA ILE A 65 1.81 6.07 -8.86
C ILE A 65 2.21 5.18 -7.70
N VAL A 66 1.22 4.56 -7.08
CA VAL A 66 1.37 3.58 -6.02
C VAL A 66 1.04 2.20 -6.57
N ILE A 67 1.92 1.22 -6.33
CA ILE A 67 1.65 -0.17 -6.70
C ILE A 67 1.31 -0.96 -5.44
N GLY A 68 0.08 -1.48 -5.39
CA GLY A 68 -0.32 -2.48 -4.41
C GLY A 68 0.27 -3.84 -4.77
N ILE A 69 0.91 -4.50 -3.81
CA ILE A 69 1.41 -5.87 -3.95
C ILE A 69 0.77 -6.71 -2.86
N ASP A 70 -0.11 -7.62 -3.23
CA ASP A 70 -0.64 -8.62 -2.32
C ASP A 70 0.30 -9.81 -2.34
N SER A 71 0.93 -10.06 -1.21
CA SER A 71 1.94 -11.09 -1.01
C SER A 71 1.41 -12.20 -0.11
N TYR A 72 1.58 -13.43 -0.53
CA TYR A 72 1.34 -14.61 0.30
C TYR A 72 2.64 -15.38 0.49
N GLU A 73 2.98 -15.68 1.75
CA GLU A 73 4.12 -16.51 2.11
C GLU A 73 3.72 -17.97 2.09
N ASP A 74 4.45 -18.78 1.33
CA ASP A 74 4.30 -20.22 1.23
C ASP A 74 5.68 -20.88 1.29
N GLN A 75 5.98 -21.58 2.40
CA GLN A 75 7.23 -22.31 2.62
C GLN A 75 8.50 -21.46 2.38
N GLY A 76 8.50 -20.23 2.87
CA GLY A 76 9.62 -19.28 2.72
C GLY A 76 9.65 -18.55 1.37
N ASN A 77 8.66 -18.77 0.50
CA ASN A 77 8.53 -18.09 -0.78
C ASN A 77 7.41 -17.04 -0.72
N TYR A 78 7.73 -15.82 -1.09
CA TYR A 78 6.76 -14.73 -1.19
C TYR A 78 6.22 -14.61 -2.61
N LYS A 79 4.94 -14.96 -2.79
CA LYS A 79 4.26 -15.02 -4.09
C LYS A 79 3.29 -13.85 -4.24
N VAL A 80 3.19 -13.31 -5.45
CA VAL A 80 2.26 -12.24 -5.79
C VAL A 80 0.89 -12.80 -6.13
N TYR A 81 -0.14 -12.23 -5.54
CA TYR A 81 -1.54 -12.57 -5.81
C TYR A 81 -2.28 -11.44 -6.51
N SER A 82 -3.29 -11.78 -7.28
CA SER A 82 -4.18 -10.87 -7.98
C SER A 82 -5.64 -11.08 -7.58
N ASN A 83 -6.48 -10.08 -7.85
CA ASN A 83 -7.93 -10.09 -7.58
C ASN A 83 -8.31 -10.36 -6.11
N THR A 84 -7.46 -10.02 -5.17
CA THR A 84 -7.61 -10.32 -3.74
C THR A 84 -8.82 -9.67 -3.07
N GLY A 85 -9.44 -8.66 -3.71
CA GLY A 85 -10.72 -8.09 -3.27
C GLY A 85 -11.95 -8.98 -3.51
N ASP A 86 -11.81 -10.09 -4.24
CA ASP A 86 -12.86 -11.07 -4.50
C ASP A 86 -12.33 -12.49 -4.22
N PRO A 87 -12.73 -13.12 -3.10
CA PRO A 87 -12.24 -14.46 -2.73
C PRO A 87 -12.43 -15.53 -3.82
N ASN A 88 -13.45 -15.37 -4.67
CA ASN A 88 -13.70 -16.30 -5.75
C ASN A 88 -12.78 -16.11 -6.98
N LYS A 89 -12.07 -14.99 -7.04
CA LYS A 89 -11.16 -14.63 -8.13
C LYS A 89 -9.71 -14.52 -7.72
N THR A 90 -9.44 -14.53 -6.41
CA THR A 90 -8.07 -14.50 -5.88
C THR A 90 -7.25 -15.61 -6.50
N SER A 91 -6.12 -15.26 -7.11
CA SER A 91 -5.26 -16.23 -7.78
C SER A 91 -3.79 -15.85 -7.67
N GLU A 92 -2.95 -16.89 -7.54
CA GLU A 92 -1.50 -16.76 -7.66
C GLU A 92 -1.13 -16.35 -9.10
N THR A 93 -0.16 -15.47 -9.25
CA THR A 93 0.23 -14.90 -10.56
C THR A 93 1.45 -15.58 -11.19
N GLY A 94 2.10 -16.48 -10.47
CA GLY A 94 3.40 -17.06 -10.84
C GLY A 94 4.59 -16.11 -10.67
N LYS A 95 4.38 -14.89 -10.16
CA LYS A 95 5.45 -13.92 -9.89
C LYS A 95 5.93 -14.04 -8.43
N HIS A 96 7.24 -13.92 -8.23
CA HIS A 96 7.81 -13.69 -6.90
C HIS A 96 7.77 -12.21 -6.53
N VAL A 97 7.55 -11.91 -5.25
CA VAL A 97 7.41 -10.50 -4.79
C VAL A 97 8.68 -9.69 -5.05
N ASN A 98 9.88 -10.28 -4.83
CA ASN A 98 11.14 -9.58 -5.08
C ASN A 98 11.31 -9.18 -6.54
N ASP A 99 10.98 -10.08 -7.47
CA ASP A 99 11.09 -9.80 -8.91
C ASP A 99 10.07 -8.75 -9.33
N TRP A 100 8.84 -8.86 -8.82
CA TRP A 100 7.79 -7.89 -9.12
C TRP A 100 8.08 -6.53 -8.51
N LEU A 101 8.64 -6.47 -7.29
CA LEU A 101 9.12 -5.26 -6.66
C LEU A 101 10.13 -4.50 -7.54
N LYS A 102 11.11 -5.21 -8.08
CA LYS A 102 12.12 -4.63 -8.98
C LYS A 102 11.47 -4.15 -10.28
N GLU A 103 10.66 -5.00 -10.91
CA GLU A 103 9.97 -4.66 -12.16
C GLU A 103 9.12 -3.40 -12.04
N VAL A 104 8.32 -3.25 -10.98
CA VAL A 104 7.45 -2.07 -10.83
C VAL A 104 8.24 -0.79 -10.58
N GLN A 105 9.37 -0.86 -9.87
CA GLN A 105 10.27 0.28 -9.68
C GLN A 105 10.87 0.73 -11.02
N ASP A 106 11.40 -0.20 -11.80
CA ASP A 106 12.01 0.08 -13.13
C ASP A 106 10.98 0.67 -14.09
N ARG A 107 9.71 0.35 -13.91
CA ARG A 107 8.59 0.89 -14.71
C ARG A 107 8.08 2.26 -14.26
N GLY A 108 8.54 2.76 -13.11
CA GLY A 108 8.21 4.09 -12.62
C GLY A 108 7.16 4.13 -11.50
N ALA A 109 7.00 3.08 -10.74
CA ALA A 109 6.30 3.16 -9.46
C ALA A 109 7.01 4.15 -8.54
N GLY A 110 6.25 5.01 -7.87
CA GLY A 110 6.78 5.97 -6.90
C GLY A 110 6.62 5.54 -5.46
N GLU A 111 5.75 4.57 -5.19
CA GLU A 111 5.49 4.03 -3.86
C GLU A 111 4.92 2.61 -3.96
N ILE A 112 5.17 1.79 -2.98
CA ILE A 112 4.61 0.43 -2.86
C ILE A 112 3.81 0.31 -1.58
N VAL A 113 2.61 -0.24 -1.68
CA VAL A 113 1.85 -0.78 -0.55
C VAL A 113 2.01 -2.29 -0.58
N LEU A 114 2.78 -2.83 0.35
CA LEU A 114 2.99 -4.27 0.49
C LEU A 114 1.99 -4.83 1.51
N ASN A 115 0.99 -5.56 1.02
CA ASN A 115 0.01 -6.23 1.84
C ASN A 115 0.41 -7.68 2.08
N CYS A 116 0.80 -8.00 3.31
CA CYS A 116 1.18 -9.34 3.74
C CYS A 116 -0.08 -10.14 4.09
N MET A 117 -0.60 -10.90 3.14
CA MET A 117 -1.90 -11.60 3.23
C MET A 117 -1.98 -12.58 4.40
N ASN A 118 -0.87 -13.23 4.78
CA ASN A 118 -0.81 -14.14 5.93
C ASN A 118 -1.07 -13.41 7.26
N GLN A 119 -0.83 -12.11 7.32
CA GLN A 119 -1.02 -11.27 8.51
C GLN A 119 -2.31 -10.46 8.45
N ASP A 120 -2.92 -10.30 7.26
CA ASP A 120 -4.10 -9.46 7.10
C ASP A 120 -5.28 -9.99 7.93
N GLY A 121 -5.86 -9.11 8.74
CA GLY A 121 -6.95 -9.45 9.67
C GLY A 121 -6.53 -10.23 10.93
N VAL A 122 -5.29 -10.74 11.02
CA VAL A 122 -4.80 -11.57 12.14
C VAL A 122 -4.54 -10.76 13.41
N ARG A 123 -4.11 -9.47 13.28
CA ARG A 123 -3.82 -8.53 14.36
C ARG A 123 -2.70 -8.96 15.33
N LYS A 124 -1.73 -9.72 14.85
CA LYS A 124 -0.58 -10.21 15.64
C LYS A 124 0.75 -9.57 15.30
N GLY A 125 0.73 -8.46 14.57
CA GLY A 125 1.89 -7.72 14.09
C GLY A 125 2.05 -7.82 12.58
N TYR A 126 2.81 -6.87 12.03
CA TYR A 126 3.21 -6.88 10.63
C TYR A 126 4.21 -8.01 10.35
N ASP A 127 4.32 -8.43 9.10
CA ASP A 127 5.36 -9.39 8.68
C ASP A 127 6.73 -8.68 8.59
N ILE A 128 7.38 -8.58 9.74
CA ILE A 128 8.68 -7.89 9.87
C ILE A 128 9.74 -8.55 8.99
N GLN A 129 9.73 -9.88 8.88
CA GLN A 129 10.72 -10.60 8.11
C GLN A 129 10.59 -10.28 6.61
N GLN A 130 9.40 -10.38 6.05
CA GLN A 130 9.15 -10.05 4.66
C GLN A 130 9.47 -8.58 4.37
N LEU A 131 8.99 -7.66 5.22
CA LEU A 131 9.21 -6.23 5.05
C LEU A 131 10.68 -5.84 5.04
N LYS A 132 11.52 -6.45 5.90
CA LYS A 132 12.98 -6.25 5.89
C LYS A 132 13.61 -6.68 4.57
N ILE A 133 13.25 -7.86 4.08
CA ILE A 133 13.76 -8.38 2.81
C ILE A 133 13.37 -7.45 1.67
N MET A 134 12.10 -7.08 1.58
CA MET A 134 11.61 -6.20 0.51
C MET A 134 12.20 -4.79 0.61
N ARG A 135 12.37 -4.27 1.84
CA ARG A 135 12.97 -2.95 2.05
C ARG A 135 14.42 -2.87 1.58
N ALA A 136 15.19 -3.96 1.70
CA ALA A 136 16.56 -4.02 1.22
C ALA A 136 16.69 -3.87 -0.31
N ASP A 137 15.68 -4.32 -1.07
CA ASP A 137 15.63 -4.25 -2.53
C ASP A 137 14.87 -3.00 -3.05
N ALA A 138 14.19 -2.25 -2.16
CA ALA A 138 13.39 -1.10 -2.56
C ALA A 138 14.18 0.22 -2.53
N ASN A 139 14.12 0.96 -3.62
CA ASN A 139 14.67 2.33 -3.74
C ASN A 139 13.60 3.41 -3.58
N ILE A 140 12.33 3.01 -3.43
CA ILE A 140 11.17 3.87 -3.24
C ILE A 140 10.49 3.55 -1.91
N PRO A 141 9.60 4.42 -1.39
CA PRO A 141 8.86 4.18 -0.18
C PRO A 141 8.08 2.87 -0.21
N ILE A 142 8.15 2.12 0.91
CA ILE A 142 7.29 0.98 1.19
C ILE A 142 6.36 1.32 2.34
N ILE A 143 5.07 1.08 2.13
CA ILE A 143 4.02 1.15 3.13
C ILE A 143 3.67 -0.28 3.52
N ALA A 144 3.89 -0.63 4.78
CA ALA A 144 3.52 -1.93 5.33
C ALA A 144 2.01 -2.05 5.50
N SER A 145 1.42 -3.16 5.10
CA SER A 145 -0.01 -3.46 5.26
C SER A 145 -0.23 -4.91 5.71
N GLY A 146 -1.24 -5.10 6.57
CA GLY A 146 -1.61 -6.41 7.13
C GLY A 146 -0.94 -6.70 8.48
N GLY A 147 -1.76 -6.95 9.52
CA GLY A 147 -1.32 -7.45 10.80
C GLY A 147 -1.40 -6.52 12.01
N ALA A 148 -1.62 -5.22 11.83
CA ALA A 148 -1.74 -4.28 12.95
C ALA A 148 -2.84 -4.68 13.94
N GLY A 149 -2.51 -4.70 15.24
CA GLY A 149 -3.43 -5.05 16.31
C GLY A 149 -3.34 -4.14 17.52
N VAL A 150 -2.13 -3.72 17.90
CA VAL A 150 -1.82 -2.83 19.02
C VAL A 150 -0.80 -1.77 18.58
N MET A 151 -0.61 -0.71 19.38
CA MET A 151 0.27 0.40 19.04
C MET A 151 1.73 0.00 18.91
N GLU A 152 2.16 -0.98 19.70
CA GLU A 152 3.52 -1.55 19.67
C GLU A 152 3.89 -2.11 18.29
N HIS A 153 2.94 -2.69 17.55
CA HIS A 153 3.18 -3.22 16.22
C HIS A 153 3.61 -2.13 15.23
N PHE A 154 3.12 -0.91 15.41
CA PHE A 154 3.55 0.24 14.59
C PHE A 154 4.97 0.67 14.93
N VAL A 155 5.34 0.71 16.21
CA VAL A 155 6.72 1.00 16.63
C VAL A 155 7.68 -0.06 16.07
N GLU A 156 7.31 -1.33 16.21
CA GLU A 156 8.11 -2.46 15.74
C GLU A 156 8.38 -2.39 14.23
N VAL A 157 7.34 -2.17 13.43
CA VAL A 157 7.48 -2.15 11.97
C VAL A 157 8.36 -1.01 11.48
N PHE A 158 8.24 0.18 12.07
CA PHE A 158 9.10 1.31 11.72
C PHE A 158 10.56 1.07 12.12
N ARG A 159 10.80 0.65 13.36
CA ARG A 159 12.16 0.45 13.88
C ARG A 159 12.91 -0.68 13.19
N ILE A 160 12.23 -1.82 12.98
CA ILE A 160 12.91 -3.04 12.54
C ILE A 160 12.93 -3.14 11.02
N SER A 161 11.86 -2.73 10.34
CA SER A 161 11.75 -2.90 8.89
C SER A 161 12.12 -1.64 8.11
N ASN A 162 12.28 -0.49 8.78
CA ASN A 162 12.61 0.80 8.16
C ASN A 162 11.67 1.15 6.98
N VAL A 163 10.39 0.87 7.16
CA VAL A 163 9.35 1.22 6.18
C VAL A 163 8.98 2.70 6.27
N SER A 164 8.46 3.26 5.18
CA SER A 164 8.11 4.68 5.10
C SER A 164 6.72 4.99 5.65
N GLY A 165 5.90 3.96 5.86
CA GLY A 165 4.56 4.10 6.41
C GLY A 165 3.98 2.76 6.84
N ALA A 166 2.94 2.81 7.68
CA ALA A 166 2.23 1.65 8.17
C ALA A 166 0.72 1.86 8.01
N LEU A 167 0.10 1.01 7.20
CA LEU A 167 -1.33 1.03 6.91
C LEU A 167 -2.05 0.05 7.82
N ALA A 168 -3.17 0.48 8.37
CA ALA A 168 -4.11 -0.38 9.07
C ALA A 168 -5.55 0.05 8.77
N ALA A 169 -6.47 -0.88 8.79
CA ALA A 169 -7.89 -0.62 8.55
C ALA A 169 -8.74 -0.98 9.77
N SER A 170 -8.75 -2.25 10.14
CA SER A 170 -9.70 -2.78 11.12
C SER A 170 -9.55 -2.19 12.52
N VAL A 171 -8.34 -1.85 12.95
CA VAL A 171 -8.09 -1.27 14.28
C VAL A 171 -8.58 0.17 14.39
N PHE A 172 -8.60 0.92 13.29
CA PHE A 172 -9.13 2.28 13.22
C PHE A 172 -10.65 2.27 13.02
N HIS A 173 -11.15 1.47 12.08
CA HIS A 173 -12.60 1.38 11.82
C HIS A 173 -13.43 0.84 12.98
N LYS A 174 -12.82 0.09 13.89
CA LYS A 174 -13.45 -0.48 15.09
C LYS A 174 -13.13 0.32 16.36
N ASP A 175 -12.52 1.50 16.21
CA ASP A 175 -12.12 2.37 17.32
C ASP A 175 -11.28 1.66 18.40
N ILE A 176 -10.46 0.65 17.98
CA ILE A 176 -9.54 -0.08 18.87
C ILE A 176 -8.31 0.78 19.16
N ILE A 177 -7.84 1.52 18.16
CA ILE A 177 -6.72 2.46 18.26
C ILE A 177 -7.20 3.82 17.76
N ASN A 178 -7.04 4.84 18.59
CA ASN A 178 -7.20 6.24 18.19
C ASN A 178 -5.94 6.71 17.43
N ILE A 179 -6.14 7.35 16.29
CA ILE A 179 -5.02 7.78 15.42
C ILE A 179 -4.15 8.85 16.12
N ASN A 180 -4.74 9.78 16.87
CA ASN A 180 -3.99 10.82 17.56
C ASN A 180 -3.15 10.21 18.69
N GLU A 181 -3.73 9.32 19.49
CA GLU A 181 -3.02 8.61 20.55
C GLU A 181 -1.89 7.75 19.98
N LEU A 182 -2.11 7.08 18.84
CA LEU A 182 -1.06 6.33 18.14
C LEU A 182 0.09 7.25 17.72
N LYS A 183 -0.21 8.42 17.16
CA LYS A 183 0.83 9.36 16.74
C LYS A 183 1.64 9.90 17.92
N GLU A 184 1.00 10.21 19.05
CA GLU A 184 1.68 10.58 20.28
C GLU A 184 2.56 9.44 20.78
N TYR A 185 2.05 8.23 20.81
CA TYR A 185 2.79 7.03 21.20
C TYR A 185 4.02 6.77 20.30
N LEU A 186 3.88 6.96 18.99
CA LEU A 186 4.98 6.84 18.03
C LEU A 186 6.05 7.90 18.27
N ARG A 187 5.66 9.16 18.46
CA ARG A 187 6.57 10.25 18.80
C ARG A 187 7.33 9.97 20.10
N ASP A 188 6.65 9.53 21.15
CA ASP A 188 7.24 9.20 22.44
C ASP A 188 8.21 8.01 22.36
N ASN A 189 8.05 7.19 21.32
CA ASN A 189 8.97 6.12 20.94
C ASN A 189 10.00 6.54 19.88
N GLU A 190 10.22 7.84 19.67
CA GLU A 190 11.22 8.40 18.75
C GLU A 190 10.98 8.03 17.26
N ILE A 191 9.73 7.72 16.89
CA ILE A 191 9.32 7.55 15.50
C ILE A 191 8.80 8.89 15.00
N GLU A 192 9.39 9.38 13.90
CA GLU A 192 9.02 10.65 13.30
C GLU A 192 7.64 10.55 12.64
N VAL A 193 6.69 11.34 13.11
CA VAL A 193 5.31 11.37 12.60
C VAL A 193 4.76 12.79 12.52
N ARG A 194 3.88 13.03 11.56
CA ARG A 194 3.12 14.27 11.49
C ARG A 194 1.99 14.24 12.53
N LEU A 195 2.04 15.15 13.50
CA LEU A 195 0.97 15.37 14.50
C LEU A 195 -0.19 16.15 13.89
#